data_a7e659302a6e430c3239c45ad39a0a03
#
_entry.id   a7e659302a6e430c3239c45ad39a0a03
#
_cell.length_a   1.000
_cell.length_b   1.000
_cell.length_c   1.000
_cell.angle_alpha   90.00
_cell.angle_beta   90.00
_cell.angle_gamma   90.00
#
_symmetry.space_group_name_H-M   'P 1'
#
loop_
_entity.id
_entity.type
_entity.pdbx_description
1 polymer ?
#
loop_
_entity_poly.entity_id
_entity_poly.type
_entity_poly.pdbx_seq_one_letter_code
_entity_poly.pdbx_strand_id
1 'polypeptide(L)'
;MMAYQSMLVADRIAGLLQREGAEHVVGFPENRLINAAAALGMRPIITRTERVAVNIADGFARATNGERLLPCVTQYGPGTEAAFGAVAQAYGDRSPILLVPTEYAVPEQDAGPSFRSEHAYRPITRFAATLNTAEAGPQTFRRALNAVRGVRNGPVLVAVANDVMNGDPGGADWDVVSARPRLSQAAAPDVAEAARRLCAARSPVILAGQGVLCAGATAELLELAELTGAPVSTTLNGKSAFPEDHPLALGTAARTRPATVDEAFAQADLILGVGTSFTRSLYITPLPAAAALGQIVNDPRDLATGYDIAFGCVGDARLVLRQLLEELAGSSPSGRPSPAAGLAATRAAFMERWMPGLTSDAAPLSPYRIVWELMQTVDRTRTVVTHDAGHPRDQIVPFYETIVPRGYLGWGKSTQLGTGFGLALGARVAKPDWLAVNIMGDAAFGMIGMDFETAVRASIPILTIVMNNGLMGGYGQWMPDAVSRYSSSSLGGDYAAIGRALGGHAEHVREPAELRPALERSIASVADGRATLLEVMTHEEPDQPGAVEG
;
A
#
# COMPACT_ATOMS: atom_id res chain seq x y z
N MET A 1 40.99 28.12 -0.46
CA MET A 1 41.33 26.94 -1.24
C MET A 1 40.27 25.88 -0.91
N MET A 2 39.23 25.76 -1.74
CA MET A 2 38.35 24.58 -1.67
C MET A 2 39.16 23.40 -2.20
N ALA A 3 39.46 22.45 -1.32
CA ALA A 3 40.08 21.21 -1.74
C ALA A 3 39.17 20.57 -2.81
N TYR A 4 39.72 20.23 -3.96
CA TYR A 4 39.05 19.37 -4.94
C TYR A 4 38.73 18.05 -4.22
N GLN A 5 37.53 17.93 -3.70
CA GLN A 5 37.08 16.66 -3.17
C GLN A 5 36.99 15.70 -4.36
N SER A 6 37.79 14.66 -4.34
CA SER A 6 37.72 13.60 -5.35
C SER A 6 36.31 13.05 -5.39
N MET A 7 35.72 12.93 -6.57
CA MET A 7 34.40 12.35 -6.77
C MET A 7 34.39 10.90 -6.27
N LEU A 8 33.39 10.52 -5.48
CA LEU A 8 33.28 9.18 -4.91
C LEU A 8 32.23 8.34 -5.65
N VAL A 9 32.23 7.03 -5.43
CA VAL A 9 31.16 6.14 -5.94
C VAL A 9 29.80 6.60 -5.45
N ALA A 10 29.67 7.05 -4.19
CA ALA A 10 28.45 7.63 -3.66
C ALA A 10 27.92 8.80 -4.51
N ASP A 11 28.78 9.67 -5.01
CA ASP A 11 28.40 10.81 -5.85
C ASP A 11 27.88 10.34 -7.22
N ARG A 12 28.48 9.29 -7.79
CA ARG A 12 28.00 8.67 -9.04
C ARG A 12 26.63 8.02 -8.86
N ILE A 13 26.42 7.29 -7.77
CA ILE A 13 25.12 6.69 -7.45
C ILE A 13 24.07 7.79 -7.26
N ALA A 14 24.36 8.84 -6.50
CA ALA A 14 23.46 9.97 -6.31
C ALA A 14 23.10 10.64 -7.64
N GLY A 15 24.07 10.90 -8.52
CA GLY A 15 23.83 11.45 -9.85
C GLY A 15 22.98 10.54 -10.74
N LEU A 16 23.14 9.22 -10.64
CA LEU A 16 22.31 8.25 -11.33
C LEU A 16 20.87 8.31 -10.82
N LEU A 17 20.64 8.30 -9.50
CA LEU A 17 19.31 8.38 -8.89
C LEU A 17 18.59 9.69 -9.24
N GLN A 18 19.31 10.81 -9.27
CA GLN A 18 18.75 12.10 -9.68
C GLN A 18 18.29 12.07 -11.16
N ARG A 19 19.09 11.49 -12.07
CA ARG A 19 18.69 11.32 -13.49
C ARG A 19 17.48 10.40 -13.64
N GLU A 20 17.30 9.43 -12.74
CA GLU A 20 16.11 8.59 -12.69
C GLU A 20 14.88 9.27 -12.04
N GLY A 21 15.00 10.56 -11.71
CA GLY A 21 13.93 11.40 -11.22
C GLY A 21 13.73 11.36 -9.71
N ALA A 22 14.70 10.89 -8.92
CA ALA A 22 14.63 10.97 -7.48
C ALA A 22 14.80 12.44 -7.01
N GLU A 23 13.83 12.92 -6.25
CA GLU A 23 13.85 14.26 -5.62
C GLU A 23 14.16 14.19 -4.13
N HIS A 24 14.02 13.00 -3.56
CA HIS A 24 14.23 12.72 -2.15
C HIS A 24 15.03 11.43 -1.98
N VAL A 25 15.65 11.28 -0.82
CA VAL A 25 16.20 10.03 -0.31
C VAL A 25 15.69 9.82 1.11
N VAL A 26 15.27 8.59 1.46
CA VAL A 26 14.77 8.30 2.81
C VAL A 26 15.67 7.27 3.49
N GLY A 27 15.94 7.44 4.78
CA GLY A 27 16.74 6.47 5.52
C GLY A 27 17.16 6.91 6.91
N PHE A 28 17.96 6.08 7.56
CA PHE A 28 18.62 6.40 8.83
C PHE A 28 19.97 7.08 8.56
N PRO A 29 20.48 8.00 9.41
CA PRO A 29 21.58 8.91 9.08
C PRO A 29 22.99 8.31 9.14
N GLU A 30 23.14 7.10 8.64
CA GLU A 30 24.45 6.42 8.53
C GLU A 30 24.60 5.81 7.12
N ASN A 31 24.68 6.65 6.10
CA ASN A 31 24.98 6.22 4.74
C ASN A 31 25.53 7.43 3.95
N ARG A 32 26.71 7.27 3.37
CA ARG A 32 27.37 8.34 2.59
C ARG A 32 26.51 8.87 1.45
N LEU A 33 25.65 8.04 0.91
CA LEU A 33 24.75 8.41 -0.19
C LEU A 33 23.77 9.52 0.19
N ILE A 34 23.40 9.65 1.49
CA ILE A 34 22.55 10.75 1.97
C ILE A 34 23.22 12.10 1.70
N ASN A 35 24.52 12.22 2.02
CA ASN A 35 25.26 13.46 1.79
C ASN A 35 25.46 13.74 0.31
N ALA A 36 25.79 12.73 -0.49
CA ALA A 36 25.94 12.86 -1.93
C ALA A 36 24.62 13.28 -2.61
N ALA A 37 23.50 12.69 -2.20
CA ALA A 37 22.17 13.07 -2.66
C ALA A 37 21.81 14.52 -2.31
N ALA A 38 22.07 14.93 -1.05
CA ALA A 38 21.83 16.29 -0.61
C ALA A 38 22.66 17.33 -1.38
N ALA A 39 23.91 17.00 -1.71
CA ALA A 39 24.79 17.87 -2.53
C ALA A 39 24.25 18.12 -3.94
N LEU A 40 23.43 17.21 -4.46
CA LEU A 40 22.73 17.34 -5.75
C LEU A 40 21.32 17.93 -5.62
N GLY A 41 20.89 18.36 -4.42
CA GLY A 41 19.60 18.98 -4.17
C GLY A 41 18.45 17.98 -3.90
N MET A 42 18.72 16.69 -3.81
CA MET A 42 17.75 15.72 -3.33
C MET A 42 17.55 15.89 -1.82
N ARG A 43 16.29 16.00 -1.37
CA ARG A 43 16.00 16.25 0.04
C ARG A 43 16.06 14.96 0.85
N PRO A 44 16.92 14.86 1.90
CA PRO A 44 16.92 13.73 2.81
C PRO A 44 15.70 13.74 3.74
N ILE A 45 15.07 12.58 3.90
CA ILE A 45 14.05 12.30 4.90
C ILE A 45 14.66 11.30 5.87
N ILE A 46 15.12 11.79 7.02
CA ILE A 46 15.79 10.97 8.03
C ILE A 46 14.74 10.45 9.01
N THR A 47 14.67 9.14 9.16
CA THR A 47 13.75 8.45 10.06
C THR A 47 14.45 8.07 11.38
N ARG A 48 13.66 7.69 12.37
CA ARG A 48 14.17 7.09 13.62
C ARG A 48 14.36 5.59 13.51
N THR A 49 13.67 4.96 12.55
CA THR A 49 13.82 3.53 12.29
C THR A 49 13.90 3.25 10.80
N GLU A 50 14.72 2.31 10.40
CA GLU A 50 14.87 1.89 9.00
C GLU A 50 13.59 1.25 8.47
N ARG A 51 12.82 0.62 9.36
CA ARG A 51 11.51 0.07 9.05
C ARG A 51 10.57 1.15 8.50
N VAL A 52 10.47 2.28 9.17
CA VAL A 52 9.61 3.40 8.73
C VAL A 52 10.17 4.04 7.47
N ALA A 53 11.50 4.11 7.30
CA ALA A 53 12.11 4.57 6.04
C ALA A 53 11.63 3.74 4.83
N VAL A 54 11.65 2.42 4.96
CA VAL A 54 11.14 1.51 3.91
C VAL A 54 9.64 1.69 3.68
N ASN A 55 8.85 1.85 4.75
CA ASN A 55 7.41 2.08 4.63
C ASN A 55 7.10 3.42 3.95
N ILE A 56 7.91 4.47 4.14
CA ILE A 56 7.79 5.74 3.41
C ILE A 56 8.06 5.53 1.91
N ALA A 57 9.12 4.80 1.56
CA ALA A 57 9.41 4.46 0.17
C ALA A 57 8.29 3.62 -0.46
N ASP A 58 7.71 2.68 0.28
CA ASP A 58 6.56 1.87 -0.15
C ASP A 58 5.31 2.75 -0.41
N GLY A 59 4.94 3.62 0.53
CA GLY A 59 3.82 4.53 0.39
C GLY A 59 3.96 5.47 -0.80
N PHE A 60 5.17 6.01 -1.01
CA PHE A 60 5.50 6.84 -2.16
C PHE A 60 5.35 6.06 -3.48
N ALA A 61 5.89 4.85 -3.54
CA ALA A 61 5.81 4.00 -4.73
C ALA A 61 4.34 3.66 -5.07
N ARG A 62 3.50 3.34 -4.07
CA ARG A 62 2.07 3.08 -4.28
C ARG A 62 1.34 4.32 -4.78
N ALA A 63 1.56 5.47 -4.16
CA ALA A 63 0.88 6.73 -4.50
C ALA A 63 1.26 7.25 -5.90
N THR A 64 2.43 6.85 -6.42
CA THR A 64 2.95 7.20 -7.75
C THR A 64 2.86 6.07 -8.78
N ASN A 65 2.18 4.97 -8.47
CA ASN A 65 2.12 3.77 -9.33
C ASN A 65 3.51 3.20 -9.72
N GLY A 66 4.55 3.49 -8.94
CA GLY A 66 5.93 3.11 -9.25
C GLY A 66 6.59 3.93 -10.36
N GLU A 67 5.95 4.99 -10.83
CA GLU A 67 6.50 5.87 -11.88
C GLU A 67 7.66 6.73 -11.38
N ARG A 68 7.61 7.12 -10.11
CA ARG A 68 8.64 7.94 -9.45
C ARG A 68 9.40 7.07 -8.43
N LEU A 69 10.67 7.41 -8.21
CA LEU A 69 11.55 6.67 -7.34
C LEU A 69 11.85 7.47 -6.07
N LEU A 70 11.68 6.84 -4.91
CA LEU A 70 12.18 7.32 -3.62
C LEU A 70 13.16 6.27 -3.08
N PRO A 71 14.48 6.45 -3.30
CA PRO A 71 15.48 5.50 -2.81
C PRO A 71 15.52 5.45 -1.29
N CYS A 72 15.57 4.24 -0.74
CA CYS A 72 15.74 3.99 0.68
C CYS A 72 17.17 3.58 0.97
N VAL A 73 17.80 4.19 1.95
CA VAL A 73 19.19 3.94 2.35
C VAL A 73 19.25 3.51 3.82
N THR A 74 20.03 2.50 4.12
CA THR A 74 20.22 1.99 5.47
C THR A 74 21.70 1.75 5.75
N GLN A 75 22.03 1.65 7.01
CA GLN A 75 23.33 1.22 7.49
C GLN A 75 23.53 -0.28 7.21
N TYR A 76 24.77 -0.73 7.06
CA TYR A 76 25.14 -2.16 7.05
C TYR A 76 24.75 -2.84 8.38
N GLY A 77 24.63 -4.16 8.36
CA GLY A 77 24.29 -4.95 9.56
C GLY A 77 22.95 -4.51 10.17
N PRO A 78 22.95 -3.96 11.40
CA PRO A 78 21.74 -3.72 12.20
C PRO A 78 20.71 -2.85 11.49
N GLY A 79 21.10 -1.85 10.70
CA GLY A 79 20.16 -1.03 9.96
C GLY A 79 19.42 -1.82 8.88
N THR A 80 20.14 -2.64 8.13
CA THR A 80 19.52 -3.48 7.11
C THR A 80 18.70 -4.63 7.76
N GLU A 81 19.16 -5.19 8.88
CA GLU A 81 18.38 -6.17 9.66
C GLU A 81 17.03 -5.60 10.10
N ALA A 82 17.00 -4.37 10.63
CA ALA A 82 15.79 -3.69 11.10
C ALA A 82 14.77 -3.41 9.97
N ALA A 83 15.23 -3.24 8.74
CA ALA A 83 14.40 -2.96 7.56
C ALA A 83 13.69 -4.21 7.01
N PHE A 84 14.14 -5.43 7.34
CA PHE A 84 13.73 -6.68 6.69
C PHE A 84 12.21 -6.88 6.61
N GLY A 85 11.49 -6.71 7.72
CA GLY A 85 10.04 -6.92 7.76
C GLY A 85 9.26 -5.97 6.86
N ALA A 86 9.68 -4.71 6.75
CA ALA A 86 9.04 -3.74 5.86
C ALA A 86 9.29 -4.06 4.38
N VAL A 87 10.48 -4.58 4.02
CA VAL A 87 10.76 -5.04 2.66
C VAL A 87 9.94 -6.29 2.33
N ALA A 88 9.79 -7.22 3.27
CA ALA A 88 8.94 -8.39 3.10
C ALA A 88 7.46 -8.00 2.87
N GLN A 89 6.97 -6.96 3.57
CA GLN A 89 5.64 -6.38 3.34
C GLN A 89 5.52 -5.81 1.91
N ALA A 90 6.47 -4.98 1.50
CA ALA A 90 6.50 -4.42 0.15
C ALA A 90 6.60 -5.51 -0.94
N TYR A 91 7.36 -6.58 -0.69
CA TYR A 91 7.47 -7.73 -1.60
C TYR A 91 6.14 -8.47 -1.76
N GLY A 92 5.45 -8.74 -0.66
CA GLY A 92 4.13 -9.38 -0.67
C GLY A 92 3.12 -8.61 -1.51
N ASP A 93 3.15 -7.30 -1.42
CA ASP A 93 2.25 -6.39 -2.12
C ASP A 93 2.81 -5.89 -3.48
N ARG A 94 3.99 -6.37 -3.90
CA ARG A 94 4.66 -5.99 -5.17
C ARG A 94 4.90 -4.48 -5.30
N SER A 95 5.26 -3.82 -4.22
CA SER A 95 5.61 -2.41 -4.26
C SER A 95 7.03 -2.21 -4.78
N PRO A 96 7.24 -1.39 -5.82
CA PRO A 96 8.55 -1.18 -6.42
C PRO A 96 9.37 -0.19 -5.60
N ILE A 97 10.20 -0.68 -4.70
CA ILE A 97 11.12 0.12 -3.89
C ILE A 97 12.57 -0.24 -4.20
N LEU A 98 13.46 0.74 -4.13
CA LEU A 98 14.90 0.55 -4.29
C LEU A 98 15.61 0.81 -2.96
N LEU A 99 16.23 -0.24 -2.40
CA LEU A 99 17.10 -0.14 -1.24
C LEU A 99 18.55 -0.07 -1.68
N VAL A 100 19.30 0.88 -1.13
CA VAL A 100 20.74 1.04 -1.33
C VAL A 100 21.42 1.11 0.04
N PRO A 101 21.49 -0.03 0.76
CA PRO A 101 22.24 -0.08 2.02
C PRO A 101 23.73 0.01 1.78
N THR A 102 24.46 0.49 2.79
CA THR A 102 25.88 0.14 2.89
C THR A 102 26.03 -1.35 3.21
N GLU A 103 27.17 -1.93 2.89
CA GLU A 103 27.55 -3.30 3.27
C GLU A 103 28.94 -3.21 3.97
N TYR A 104 29.32 -4.23 4.69
CA TYR A 104 30.67 -4.34 5.26
C TYR A 104 31.71 -4.13 4.16
N ALA A 105 32.85 -3.54 4.50
CA ALA A 105 33.97 -3.40 3.57
C ALA A 105 34.37 -4.76 3.00
N VAL A 106 34.84 -4.78 1.76
CA VAL A 106 35.12 -6.05 1.05
C VAL A 106 35.98 -7.02 1.86
N PRO A 107 37.07 -6.59 2.56
CA PRO A 107 37.86 -7.49 3.39
C PRO A 107 37.15 -8.03 4.64
N GLU A 108 36.04 -7.38 5.05
CA GLU A 108 35.32 -7.69 6.27
C GLU A 108 34.10 -8.61 6.03
N GLN A 109 33.69 -8.77 4.77
CA GLN A 109 32.43 -9.46 4.44
C GLN A 109 32.40 -10.93 4.84
N ASP A 110 33.55 -11.61 4.88
CA ASP A 110 33.67 -13.00 5.27
C ASP A 110 34.19 -13.17 6.73
N ALA A 111 34.44 -12.05 7.41
CA ALA A 111 34.75 -12.06 8.83
C ALA A 111 33.44 -12.16 9.62
N GLY A 112 33.16 -13.31 10.24
CA GLY A 112 31.95 -13.49 11.03
C GLY A 112 31.99 -12.78 12.39
N PRO A 113 30.80 -12.41 12.96
CA PRO A 113 29.46 -12.55 12.44
C PRO A 113 29.02 -11.31 11.63
N SER A 114 29.08 -11.34 10.31
CA SER A 114 28.59 -10.25 9.46
C SER A 114 27.25 -10.63 8.82
N PHE A 115 26.28 -9.67 8.86
CA PHE A 115 25.01 -9.83 8.18
C PHE A 115 25.19 -9.56 6.68
N ARG A 116 24.95 -10.55 5.85
CA ARG A 116 25.06 -10.46 4.39
C ARG A 116 23.72 -10.07 3.79
N SER A 117 23.53 -8.79 3.56
CA SER A 117 22.27 -8.20 3.09
C SER A 117 21.75 -8.86 1.81
N GLU A 118 22.61 -9.07 0.80
CA GLU A 118 22.21 -9.71 -0.45
C GLU A 118 21.62 -11.11 -0.21
N HIS A 119 22.26 -11.94 0.60
CA HIS A 119 21.81 -13.31 0.86
C HIS A 119 20.48 -13.33 1.62
N ALA A 120 20.36 -12.52 2.67
CA ALA A 120 19.17 -12.46 3.50
C ALA A 120 17.95 -11.93 2.72
N TYR A 121 18.16 -10.98 1.81
CA TYR A 121 17.08 -10.29 1.09
C TYR A 121 16.66 -10.94 -0.23
N ARG A 122 17.42 -11.90 -0.77
CA ARG A 122 17.05 -12.63 -2.01
C ARG A 122 15.63 -13.16 -2.04
N PRO A 123 15.09 -13.79 -0.97
CA PRO A 123 13.73 -14.32 -0.97
C PRO A 123 12.63 -13.25 -1.01
N ILE A 124 12.93 -12.02 -0.60
CA ILE A 124 11.98 -10.91 -0.47
C ILE A 124 12.28 -9.73 -1.40
N THR A 125 13.04 -9.96 -2.46
CA THR A 125 13.35 -8.95 -3.48
C THR A 125 13.26 -9.54 -4.89
N ARG A 126 13.11 -8.67 -5.89
CA ARG A 126 13.15 -9.06 -7.31
C ARG A 126 14.57 -9.12 -7.85
N PHE A 127 15.45 -8.37 -7.21
CA PHE A 127 16.89 -8.35 -7.48
C PHE A 127 17.61 -7.99 -6.19
N ALA A 128 18.64 -8.72 -5.87
CA ALA A 128 19.57 -8.39 -4.79
C ALA A 128 21.00 -8.60 -5.30
N ALA A 129 21.86 -7.65 -5.02
CA ALA A 129 23.28 -7.70 -5.36
C ALA A 129 24.11 -6.91 -4.36
N THR A 130 25.37 -7.33 -4.19
CA THR A 130 26.40 -6.57 -3.48
C THR A 130 27.38 -5.98 -4.47
N LEU A 131 27.62 -4.68 -4.38
CA LEU A 131 28.60 -3.95 -5.18
C LEU A 131 29.94 -3.93 -4.43
N ASN A 132 30.87 -4.77 -4.88
CA ASN A 132 32.20 -4.93 -4.28
C ASN A 132 33.31 -4.23 -5.08
N THR A 133 33.01 -3.67 -6.23
CA THR A 133 33.94 -2.84 -7.02
C THR A 133 33.19 -1.71 -7.73
N ALA A 134 33.86 -0.58 -7.94
CA ALA A 134 33.26 0.57 -8.61
C ALA A 134 32.91 0.26 -10.09
N GLU A 135 33.72 -0.55 -10.76
CA GLU A 135 33.55 -0.92 -12.16
C GLU A 135 32.27 -1.72 -12.42
N ALA A 136 31.84 -2.51 -11.46
CA ALA A 136 30.59 -3.28 -11.55
C ALA A 136 29.33 -2.40 -11.37
N GLY A 137 29.47 -1.18 -10.85
CA GLY A 137 28.37 -0.29 -10.48
C GLY A 137 27.39 -0.02 -11.61
N PRO A 138 27.82 0.46 -12.79
CA PRO A 138 26.91 0.77 -13.89
C PRO A 138 26.03 -0.40 -14.31
N GLN A 139 26.61 -1.59 -14.43
CA GLN A 139 25.85 -2.79 -14.80
C GLN A 139 24.89 -3.24 -13.69
N THR A 140 25.34 -3.18 -12.44
CA THR A 140 24.53 -3.58 -11.28
C THR A 140 23.32 -2.66 -11.15
N PHE A 141 23.50 -1.34 -11.21
CA PHE A 141 22.37 -0.39 -11.12
C PHE A 141 21.46 -0.46 -12.33
N ARG A 142 21.95 -0.70 -13.54
CA ARG A 142 21.12 -0.94 -14.73
C ARG A 142 20.18 -2.13 -14.50
N ARG A 143 20.70 -3.24 -13.99
CA ARG A 143 19.89 -4.44 -13.68
C ARG A 143 18.87 -4.16 -12.56
N ALA A 144 19.28 -3.46 -11.51
CA ALA A 144 18.44 -3.05 -10.40
C ALA A 144 17.28 -2.16 -10.85
N LEU A 145 17.56 -1.12 -11.61
CA LEU A 145 16.55 -0.20 -12.15
C LEU A 145 15.58 -0.89 -13.12
N ASN A 146 16.08 -1.79 -13.96
CA ASN A 146 15.22 -2.60 -14.82
C ASN A 146 14.33 -3.55 -14.02
N ALA A 147 14.80 -4.08 -12.89
CA ALA A 147 14.01 -4.96 -12.03
C ALA A 147 12.94 -4.21 -11.25
N VAL A 148 13.26 -3.03 -10.67
CA VAL A 148 12.28 -2.24 -9.91
C VAL A 148 11.18 -1.67 -10.81
N ARG A 149 11.50 -1.35 -12.08
CA ARG A 149 10.55 -0.84 -13.08
C ARG A 149 9.95 -1.93 -13.96
N GLY A 150 10.35 -3.18 -13.80
CA GLY A 150 9.90 -4.30 -14.62
C GLY A 150 8.41 -4.57 -14.47
N VAL A 151 7.84 -5.31 -15.43
CA VAL A 151 6.42 -5.72 -15.44
C VAL A 151 6.04 -6.46 -14.14
N ARG A 152 6.93 -7.32 -13.65
CA ARG A 152 6.80 -7.97 -12.35
C ARG A 152 7.64 -7.22 -11.31
N ASN A 153 7.23 -6.00 -11.00
CA ASN A 153 7.91 -5.13 -10.06
C ASN A 153 7.89 -5.65 -8.60
N GLY A 154 8.62 -4.97 -7.74
CA GLY A 154 8.74 -5.26 -6.32
C GLY A 154 10.06 -4.70 -5.77
N PRO A 155 10.36 -4.95 -4.50
CA PRO A 155 11.59 -4.48 -3.88
C PRO A 155 12.85 -4.95 -4.59
N VAL A 156 13.84 -4.07 -4.63
CA VAL A 156 15.18 -4.31 -5.19
C VAL A 156 16.21 -3.82 -4.17
N LEU A 157 17.30 -4.57 -4.02
CA LEU A 157 18.40 -4.24 -3.13
C LEU A 157 19.72 -4.20 -3.89
N VAL A 158 20.46 -3.11 -3.71
CA VAL A 158 21.88 -2.98 -4.12
C VAL A 158 22.69 -2.57 -2.90
N ALA A 159 23.24 -3.53 -2.19
CA ALA A 159 24.16 -3.27 -1.09
C ALA A 159 25.51 -2.81 -1.65
N VAL A 160 26.08 -1.75 -1.10
CA VAL A 160 27.35 -1.20 -1.57
C VAL A 160 28.39 -1.30 -0.47
N ALA A 161 29.47 -2.04 -0.72
CA ALA A 161 30.55 -2.17 0.26
C ALA A 161 31.05 -0.79 0.70
N ASN A 162 31.30 -0.60 1.99
CA ASN A 162 31.60 0.71 2.57
C ASN A 162 32.89 1.32 2.01
N ASP A 163 33.91 0.51 1.78
CA ASP A 163 35.17 0.93 1.12
C ASP A 163 34.94 1.32 -0.35
N VAL A 164 34.07 0.61 -1.06
CA VAL A 164 33.66 0.95 -2.44
C VAL A 164 32.81 2.24 -2.45
N MET A 165 31.84 2.38 -1.55
CA MET A 165 30.98 3.58 -1.45
C MET A 165 31.80 4.85 -1.28
N ASN A 166 32.88 4.77 -0.49
CA ASN A 166 33.81 5.86 -0.19
C ASN A 166 35.04 5.91 -1.11
N GLY A 167 35.12 5.00 -2.08
CA GLY A 167 36.25 4.88 -3.00
C GLY A 167 36.11 5.72 -4.28
N ASP A 168 37.20 5.72 -5.07
CA ASP A 168 37.22 6.33 -6.38
C ASP A 168 36.31 5.55 -7.36
N PRO A 169 35.43 6.23 -8.12
CA PRO A 169 34.59 5.58 -9.13
C PRO A 169 35.35 5.01 -10.32
N GLY A 170 36.65 5.30 -10.44
CA GLY A 170 37.49 4.84 -11.54
C GLY A 170 37.04 5.43 -12.89
N GLY A 171 37.42 4.72 -13.96
CA GLY A 171 37.05 5.07 -15.34
C GLY A 171 35.71 4.49 -15.81
N ALA A 172 34.91 3.93 -14.91
CA ALA A 172 33.61 3.33 -15.26
C ALA A 172 32.61 4.40 -15.75
N ASP A 173 31.89 4.08 -16.81
CA ASP A 173 30.82 4.92 -17.33
C ASP A 173 29.53 4.72 -16.52
N TRP A 174 29.23 5.68 -15.64
CA TRP A 174 28.04 5.72 -14.81
C TRP A 174 26.84 6.37 -15.49
N ASP A 175 26.89 6.60 -16.78
CA ASP A 175 25.78 7.13 -17.56
C ASP A 175 24.78 6.01 -17.90
N VAL A 176 24.13 5.50 -16.85
CA VAL A 176 23.16 4.42 -16.93
C VAL A 176 21.80 4.99 -17.29
N VAL A 177 21.20 4.42 -18.32
CA VAL A 177 19.79 4.66 -18.66
C VAL A 177 18.99 3.40 -18.37
N SER A 178 17.94 3.53 -17.54
CA SER A 178 17.04 2.41 -17.29
C SER A 178 16.12 2.17 -18.49
N ALA A 179 15.88 0.91 -18.80
CA ALA A 179 14.87 0.56 -19.79
C ALA A 179 13.47 0.79 -19.19
N ARG A 180 12.63 1.54 -19.88
CA ARG A 180 11.20 1.57 -19.54
C ARG A 180 10.58 0.24 -19.96
N PRO A 181 9.73 -0.40 -19.13
CA PRO A 181 9.04 -1.63 -19.50
C PRO A 181 8.23 -1.39 -20.77
N ARG A 182 8.32 -2.31 -21.70
CA ARG A 182 7.40 -2.34 -22.84
C ARG A 182 6.13 -3.05 -22.39
N LEU A 183 5.02 -2.33 -22.40
CA LEU A 183 3.71 -2.89 -22.11
C LEU A 183 3.31 -3.84 -23.25
N SER A 184 2.69 -4.98 -22.91
CA SER A 184 2.22 -5.96 -23.86
C SER A 184 0.71 -5.98 -23.92
N GLN A 185 0.18 -6.20 -25.12
CA GLN A 185 -1.21 -6.58 -25.35
C GLN A 185 -1.37 -8.09 -25.14
N ALA A 186 -2.60 -8.53 -24.85
CA ALA A 186 -2.92 -9.96 -24.83
C ALA A 186 -3.06 -10.50 -26.27
N ALA A 187 -2.93 -11.81 -26.42
CA ALA A 187 -3.20 -12.47 -27.70
C ALA A 187 -4.68 -12.29 -28.11
N ALA A 188 -4.93 -11.96 -29.37
CA ALA A 188 -6.28 -11.70 -29.86
C ALA A 188 -7.28 -12.86 -29.61
N PRO A 189 -6.91 -14.14 -29.74
CA PRO A 189 -7.81 -15.24 -29.39
C PRO A 189 -8.23 -15.26 -27.91
N ASP A 190 -7.33 -14.89 -26.99
CA ASP A 190 -7.63 -14.85 -25.55
C ASP A 190 -8.60 -13.71 -25.23
N VAL A 191 -8.43 -12.56 -25.90
CA VAL A 191 -9.33 -11.41 -25.77
C VAL A 191 -10.73 -11.75 -26.30
N ALA A 192 -10.82 -12.37 -27.48
CA ALA A 192 -12.08 -12.81 -28.07
C ALA A 192 -12.80 -13.84 -27.18
N GLU A 193 -12.06 -14.78 -26.56
CA GLU A 193 -12.62 -15.73 -25.59
C GLU A 193 -13.17 -15.01 -24.35
N ALA A 194 -12.41 -14.06 -23.80
CA ALA A 194 -12.82 -13.27 -22.64
C ALA A 194 -14.09 -12.45 -22.95
N ALA A 195 -14.15 -11.77 -24.10
CA ALA A 195 -15.30 -11.01 -24.54
C ALA A 195 -16.54 -11.90 -24.73
N ARG A 196 -16.40 -13.05 -25.41
CA ARG A 196 -17.47 -14.01 -25.62
C ARG A 196 -18.05 -14.53 -24.30
N ARG A 197 -17.19 -14.87 -23.32
CA ARG A 197 -17.63 -15.35 -22.01
C ARG A 197 -18.30 -14.25 -21.20
N LEU A 198 -17.78 -13.04 -21.25
CA LEU A 198 -18.37 -11.88 -20.56
C LEU A 198 -19.76 -11.55 -21.13
N CYS A 199 -19.95 -11.65 -22.45
CA CYS A 199 -21.26 -11.51 -23.09
C CYS A 199 -22.24 -12.61 -22.72
N ALA A 200 -21.77 -13.87 -22.64
CA ALA A 200 -22.61 -15.04 -22.36
C ALA A 200 -23.02 -15.17 -20.88
N ALA A 201 -22.26 -14.58 -19.96
CA ALA A 201 -22.54 -14.65 -18.54
C ALA A 201 -23.86 -13.94 -18.18
N ARG A 202 -24.65 -14.54 -17.28
CA ARG A 202 -25.90 -13.96 -16.79
C ARG A 202 -25.71 -13.00 -15.62
N SER A 203 -24.74 -13.33 -14.78
CA SER A 203 -24.41 -12.58 -13.54
C SER A 203 -22.88 -12.40 -13.43
N PRO A 204 -22.23 -11.68 -14.39
CA PRO A 204 -20.81 -11.45 -14.33
C PRO A 204 -20.46 -10.47 -13.21
N VAL A 205 -19.32 -10.67 -12.56
CA VAL A 205 -18.71 -9.76 -11.60
C VAL A 205 -17.28 -9.47 -12.04
N ILE A 206 -16.84 -8.24 -11.92
CA ILE A 206 -15.43 -7.87 -12.11
C ILE A 206 -14.77 -7.72 -10.74
N LEU A 207 -13.63 -8.40 -10.53
CA LEU A 207 -12.80 -8.23 -9.33
C LEU A 207 -11.52 -7.48 -9.70
N ALA A 208 -11.48 -6.19 -9.37
CA ALA A 208 -10.36 -5.31 -9.70
C ALA A 208 -9.27 -5.37 -8.62
N GLY A 209 -8.07 -5.75 -9.03
CA GLY A 209 -6.89 -5.78 -8.16
C GLY A 209 -5.99 -4.56 -8.30
N GLN A 210 -4.88 -4.58 -7.57
CA GLN A 210 -3.86 -3.53 -7.61
C GLN A 210 -3.30 -3.29 -9.02
N GLY A 211 -3.28 -4.31 -9.88
CA GLY A 211 -2.78 -4.21 -11.26
C GLY A 211 -3.54 -3.16 -12.09
N VAL A 212 -4.82 -2.93 -11.81
CA VAL A 212 -5.61 -1.85 -12.44
C VAL A 212 -5.02 -0.48 -12.10
N LEU A 213 -4.71 -0.24 -10.82
CA LEU A 213 -4.11 1.00 -10.35
C LEU A 213 -2.69 1.19 -10.92
N CYS A 214 -1.88 0.13 -10.91
CA CYS A 214 -0.51 0.17 -11.43
C CYS A 214 -0.46 0.44 -12.94
N ALA A 215 -1.44 -0.08 -13.70
CA ALA A 215 -1.56 0.17 -15.13
C ALA A 215 -2.23 1.52 -15.48
N GLY A 216 -2.75 2.26 -14.49
CA GLY A 216 -3.58 3.46 -14.71
C GLY A 216 -4.84 3.15 -15.54
N ALA A 217 -5.46 1.99 -15.31
CA ALA A 217 -6.55 1.42 -16.13
C ALA A 217 -7.95 1.66 -15.53
N THR A 218 -8.10 2.66 -14.65
CA THR A 218 -9.36 2.91 -13.93
C THR A 218 -10.47 3.43 -14.85
N ALA A 219 -10.13 4.23 -15.86
CA ALA A 219 -11.09 4.72 -16.83
C ALA A 219 -11.62 3.59 -17.73
N GLU A 220 -10.73 2.75 -18.23
CA GLU A 220 -11.09 1.60 -19.06
C GLU A 220 -11.88 0.54 -18.26
N LEU A 221 -11.59 0.41 -16.96
CA LEU A 221 -12.39 -0.46 -16.08
C LEU A 221 -13.80 0.06 -15.90
N LEU A 222 -13.97 1.38 -15.69
CA LEU A 222 -15.27 2.02 -15.57
C LEU A 222 -16.08 1.84 -16.86
N GLU A 223 -15.48 2.13 -18.01
CA GLU A 223 -16.12 1.96 -19.31
C GLU A 223 -16.55 0.51 -19.56
N LEU A 224 -15.71 -0.48 -19.22
CA LEU A 224 -16.06 -1.89 -19.34
C LEU A 224 -17.24 -2.26 -18.43
N ALA A 225 -17.24 -1.78 -17.19
CA ALA A 225 -18.33 -2.03 -16.24
C ALA A 225 -19.66 -1.45 -16.73
N GLU A 226 -19.65 -0.22 -17.24
CA GLU A 226 -20.84 0.45 -17.80
C GLU A 226 -21.34 -0.25 -19.07
N LEU A 227 -20.43 -0.57 -20.00
CA LEU A 227 -20.76 -1.25 -21.25
C LEU A 227 -21.41 -2.63 -21.01
N THR A 228 -20.88 -3.37 -20.04
CA THR A 228 -21.33 -4.76 -19.78
C THR A 228 -22.41 -4.86 -18.71
N GLY A 229 -22.65 -3.82 -17.92
CA GLY A 229 -23.49 -3.83 -16.74
C GLY A 229 -22.95 -4.74 -15.62
N ALA A 230 -21.68 -5.13 -15.68
CA ALA A 230 -21.05 -5.98 -14.67
C ALA A 230 -20.68 -5.17 -13.42
N PRO A 231 -21.18 -5.54 -12.22
CA PRO A 231 -20.77 -4.88 -11.00
C PRO A 231 -19.31 -5.17 -10.66
N VAL A 232 -18.68 -4.19 -9.99
CA VAL A 232 -17.24 -4.22 -9.69
C VAL A 232 -17.00 -4.27 -8.19
N SER A 233 -16.25 -5.29 -7.76
CA SER A 233 -15.62 -5.32 -6.44
C SER A 233 -14.12 -5.09 -6.58
N THR A 234 -13.49 -4.52 -5.55
CA THR A 234 -12.03 -4.37 -5.51
C THR A 234 -11.43 -5.37 -4.51
N THR A 235 -10.18 -5.78 -4.73
CA THR A 235 -9.39 -6.39 -3.66
C THR A 235 -8.93 -5.30 -2.68
N LEU A 236 -8.46 -5.67 -1.48
CA LEU A 236 -7.94 -4.67 -0.52
C LEU A 236 -6.82 -3.81 -1.12
N ASN A 237 -5.85 -4.40 -1.81
CA ASN A 237 -4.78 -3.67 -2.48
C ASN A 237 -5.27 -2.91 -3.73
N GLY A 238 -6.42 -3.29 -4.28
CA GLY A 238 -7.09 -2.64 -5.40
C GLY A 238 -8.14 -1.60 -5.00
N LYS A 239 -8.43 -1.43 -3.70
CA LYS A 239 -9.37 -0.40 -3.23
C LYS A 239 -8.97 0.95 -3.81
N SER A 240 -9.93 1.70 -4.34
CA SER A 240 -9.78 2.88 -5.19
C SER A 240 -9.54 2.63 -6.70
N ALA A 241 -9.52 1.38 -7.17
CA ALA A 241 -9.47 1.09 -8.61
C ALA A 241 -10.80 1.36 -9.33
N PHE A 242 -11.88 1.44 -8.58
CA PHE A 242 -13.22 1.76 -9.05
C PHE A 242 -13.90 2.72 -8.07
N PRO A 243 -14.63 3.75 -8.52
CA PRO A 243 -15.30 4.69 -7.64
C PRO A 243 -16.41 3.99 -6.85
N GLU A 244 -16.34 4.03 -5.51
CA GLU A 244 -17.27 3.28 -4.66
C GLU A 244 -18.65 3.95 -4.52
N ASP A 245 -18.81 5.19 -4.98
CA ASP A 245 -20.09 5.89 -5.14
C ASP A 245 -20.82 5.56 -6.47
N HIS A 246 -20.19 4.78 -7.36
CA HIS A 246 -20.80 4.37 -8.61
C HIS A 246 -21.93 3.33 -8.39
N PRO A 247 -23.06 3.36 -9.16
CA PRO A 247 -24.16 2.42 -9.00
C PRO A 247 -23.79 0.94 -9.13
N LEU A 248 -22.74 0.61 -9.88
CA LEU A 248 -22.21 -0.76 -10.05
C LEU A 248 -21.12 -1.13 -9.05
N ALA A 249 -20.76 -0.26 -8.09
CA ALA A 249 -19.76 -0.59 -7.09
C ALA A 249 -20.30 -1.57 -6.06
N LEU A 250 -19.56 -2.63 -5.79
CA LEU A 250 -19.85 -3.60 -4.73
C LEU A 250 -19.12 -3.28 -3.40
N GLY A 251 -18.08 -2.45 -3.48
CA GLY A 251 -17.12 -2.25 -2.40
C GLY A 251 -15.96 -3.24 -2.48
N THR A 252 -15.23 -3.39 -1.37
CA THR A 252 -13.98 -4.14 -1.32
C THR A 252 -14.19 -5.57 -0.80
N ALA A 253 -13.77 -6.56 -1.58
CA ALA A 253 -13.71 -7.96 -1.19
C ALA A 253 -12.45 -8.24 -0.36
N ALA A 254 -12.57 -8.07 0.96
CA ALA A 254 -11.51 -8.32 1.94
C ALA A 254 -12.05 -9.26 3.05
N ARG A 255 -11.33 -9.38 4.17
CA ARG A 255 -11.80 -10.15 5.32
C ARG A 255 -13.17 -9.66 5.80
N THR A 256 -13.32 -8.34 5.90
CA THR A 256 -14.58 -7.65 6.16
C THR A 256 -15.04 -6.97 4.88
N ARG A 257 -16.34 -6.93 4.63
CA ARG A 257 -16.88 -6.45 3.37
C ARG A 257 -18.35 -6.05 3.48
N PRO A 258 -18.84 -5.19 2.57
CA PRO A 258 -20.27 -4.88 2.46
C PRO A 258 -21.07 -6.10 1.97
N ALA A 259 -22.33 -6.19 2.34
CA ALA A 259 -23.26 -7.25 1.93
C ALA A 259 -23.42 -7.36 0.40
N THR A 260 -23.24 -6.26 -0.33
CA THR A 260 -23.23 -6.23 -1.81
C THR A 260 -22.20 -7.16 -2.43
N VAL A 261 -21.03 -7.34 -1.78
CA VAL A 261 -20.00 -8.29 -2.23
C VAL A 261 -20.50 -9.72 -2.05
N ASP A 262 -21.02 -10.05 -0.89
CA ASP A 262 -21.51 -11.41 -0.58
C ASP A 262 -22.63 -11.82 -1.52
N GLU A 263 -23.62 -10.95 -1.70
CA GLU A 263 -24.75 -11.21 -2.58
C GLU A 263 -24.31 -11.38 -4.05
N ALA A 264 -23.50 -10.47 -4.56
CA ALA A 264 -23.03 -10.53 -5.93
C ALA A 264 -22.16 -11.77 -6.19
N PHE A 265 -21.28 -12.14 -5.24
CA PHE A 265 -20.45 -13.34 -5.38
C PHE A 265 -21.28 -14.63 -5.31
N ALA A 266 -22.30 -14.69 -4.45
CA ALA A 266 -23.20 -15.85 -4.36
C ALA A 266 -23.99 -16.09 -5.64
N GLN A 267 -24.32 -15.05 -6.40
CA GLN A 267 -25.08 -15.11 -7.65
C GLN A 267 -24.19 -15.18 -8.90
N ALA A 268 -22.87 -14.97 -8.77
CA ALA A 268 -21.97 -14.88 -9.89
C ALA A 268 -21.85 -16.21 -10.64
N ASP A 269 -22.04 -16.20 -11.97
CA ASP A 269 -21.70 -17.30 -12.87
C ASP A 269 -20.32 -17.08 -13.55
N LEU A 270 -19.82 -15.85 -13.53
CA LEU A 270 -18.48 -15.48 -14.01
C LEU A 270 -17.86 -14.42 -13.08
N ILE A 271 -16.61 -14.62 -12.67
CA ILE A 271 -15.79 -13.57 -12.05
C ILE A 271 -14.58 -13.29 -12.94
N LEU A 272 -14.51 -12.07 -13.47
CA LEU A 272 -13.36 -11.59 -14.23
C LEU A 272 -12.41 -10.84 -13.31
N GLY A 273 -11.29 -11.47 -12.95
CA GLY A 273 -10.22 -10.83 -12.19
C GLY A 273 -9.34 -9.96 -13.09
N VAL A 274 -9.29 -8.66 -12.83
CA VAL A 274 -8.44 -7.71 -13.57
C VAL A 274 -7.32 -7.23 -12.68
N GLY A 275 -6.07 -7.55 -13.03
CA GLY A 275 -4.89 -7.15 -12.26
C GLY A 275 -4.86 -7.71 -10.84
N THR A 276 -5.43 -8.90 -10.64
CA THR A 276 -5.41 -9.64 -9.38
C THR A 276 -4.86 -11.06 -9.60
N SER A 277 -4.08 -11.55 -8.62
CA SER A 277 -3.49 -12.89 -8.66
C SER A 277 -4.40 -13.97 -8.05
N PHE A 278 -5.65 -13.66 -7.68
CA PHE A 278 -6.54 -14.58 -6.98
C PHE A 278 -5.87 -15.30 -5.80
N THR A 279 -5.13 -14.54 -4.99
CA THR A 279 -4.46 -15.08 -3.79
C THR A 279 -5.49 -15.62 -2.80
N ARG A 280 -5.21 -16.78 -2.20
CA ARG A 280 -5.98 -17.31 -1.06
C ARG A 280 -5.32 -16.90 0.26
N SER A 281 -6.11 -16.41 1.21
CA SER A 281 -5.65 -16.02 2.54
C SER A 281 -6.86 -15.85 3.47
N LEU A 282 -6.65 -15.95 4.77
CA LEU A 282 -7.65 -15.65 5.80
C LEU A 282 -8.12 -14.18 5.78
N TYR A 283 -7.40 -13.31 5.08
CA TYR A 283 -7.70 -11.87 4.98
C TYR A 283 -8.39 -11.48 3.67
N ILE A 284 -8.79 -12.47 2.86
CA ILE A 284 -9.36 -12.26 1.53
C ILE A 284 -10.67 -13.02 1.42
N THR A 285 -11.69 -12.40 0.83
CA THR A 285 -12.96 -13.06 0.52
C THR A 285 -12.71 -14.26 -0.41
N PRO A 286 -13.15 -15.48 -0.05
CA PRO A 286 -13.07 -16.64 -0.94
C PRO A 286 -13.90 -16.42 -2.21
N LEU A 287 -13.41 -16.90 -3.35
CA LEU A 287 -14.19 -16.88 -4.58
C LEU A 287 -15.15 -18.08 -4.61
N PRO A 288 -16.40 -17.90 -5.08
CA PRO A 288 -17.39 -18.96 -5.11
C PRO A 288 -16.99 -20.07 -6.10
N ALA A 289 -17.12 -21.32 -5.66
CA ALA A 289 -16.77 -22.48 -6.49
C ALA A 289 -17.69 -22.67 -7.72
N ALA A 290 -18.89 -22.09 -7.69
CA ALA A 290 -19.87 -22.19 -8.78
C ALA A 290 -19.58 -21.23 -9.95
N ALA A 291 -18.80 -20.17 -9.73
CA ALA A 291 -18.48 -19.20 -10.76
C ALA A 291 -17.29 -19.65 -11.63
N ALA A 292 -17.41 -19.49 -12.94
CA ALA A 292 -16.26 -19.57 -13.82
C ALA A 292 -15.31 -18.38 -13.54
N LEU A 293 -14.00 -18.62 -13.50
CA LEU A 293 -13.02 -17.57 -13.24
C LEU A 293 -12.26 -17.23 -14.52
N GLY A 294 -12.22 -15.94 -14.86
CA GLY A 294 -11.35 -15.37 -15.89
C GLY A 294 -10.30 -14.49 -15.25
N GLN A 295 -9.09 -14.41 -15.83
CA GLN A 295 -8.01 -13.67 -15.21
C GLN A 295 -7.23 -12.84 -16.23
N ILE A 296 -7.04 -11.55 -15.96
CA ILE A 296 -6.17 -10.63 -16.70
C ILE A 296 -4.99 -10.27 -15.82
N VAL A 297 -3.79 -10.65 -16.23
CA VAL A 297 -2.54 -10.40 -15.50
C VAL A 297 -1.43 -9.97 -16.46
N ASN A 298 -0.43 -9.27 -15.94
CA ASN A 298 0.71 -8.81 -16.74
C ASN A 298 1.89 -9.79 -16.79
N ASP A 299 1.80 -10.94 -16.09
CA ASP A 299 2.84 -11.97 -16.04
C ASP A 299 2.18 -13.36 -16.06
N PRO A 300 2.54 -14.26 -16.99
CA PRO A 300 1.93 -15.59 -17.10
C PRO A 300 2.13 -16.44 -15.84
N ARG A 301 3.15 -16.18 -15.03
CA ARG A 301 3.39 -16.88 -13.75
C ARG A 301 2.34 -16.56 -12.67
N ASP A 302 1.49 -15.57 -12.91
CA ASP A 302 0.42 -15.17 -12.00
C ASP A 302 -0.94 -15.75 -12.38
N LEU A 303 -1.03 -16.44 -13.53
CA LEU A 303 -2.24 -17.17 -13.92
C LEU A 303 -2.44 -18.41 -13.05
N ALA A 304 -3.68 -18.63 -12.63
CA ALA A 304 -4.13 -19.84 -11.92
C ALA A 304 -3.31 -20.20 -10.65
N THR A 305 -2.75 -19.21 -9.97
CA THR A 305 -1.89 -19.47 -8.79
C THR A 305 -2.67 -19.90 -7.54
N GLY A 306 -3.93 -19.51 -7.42
CA GLY A 306 -4.77 -19.80 -6.25
C GLY A 306 -6.05 -20.55 -6.56
N TYR A 307 -6.54 -20.48 -7.80
CA TYR A 307 -7.78 -21.08 -8.28
C TYR A 307 -7.61 -21.56 -9.70
N ASP A 308 -8.36 -22.58 -10.08
CA ASP A 308 -8.51 -22.96 -11.48
C ASP A 308 -9.24 -21.86 -12.24
N ILE A 309 -8.78 -21.53 -13.44
CA ILE A 309 -9.38 -20.51 -14.29
C ILE A 309 -9.92 -21.11 -15.57
N ALA A 310 -11.02 -20.57 -16.06
CA ALA A 310 -11.63 -21.00 -17.31
C ALA A 310 -10.97 -20.36 -18.55
N PHE A 311 -10.38 -19.17 -18.38
CA PHE A 311 -9.62 -18.46 -19.41
C PHE A 311 -8.69 -17.42 -18.78
N GLY A 312 -7.67 -16.99 -19.53
CA GLY A 312 -6.73 -15.99 -19.06
C GLY A 312 -6.16 -15.13 -20.19
N CYS A 313 -5.96 -13.85 -19.91
CA CYS A 313 -5.27 -12.91 -20.78
C CYS A 313 -3.98 -12.44 -20.12
N VAL A 314 -2.87 -12.48 -20.84
CA VAL A 314 -1.58 -11.99 -20.35
C VAL A 314 -1.23 -10.70 -21.07
N GLY A 315 -1.24 -9.58 -20.33
CA GLY A 315 -0.93 -8.26 -20.85
C GLY A 315 -1.12 -7.17 -19.80
N ASP A 316 -0.73 -5.96 -20.14
CA ASP A 316 -1.00 -4.77 -19.32
C ASP A 316 -2.50 -4.55 -19.19
N ALA A 317 -2.99 -4.33 -17.96
CA ALA A 317 -4.43 -4.26 -17.71
C ALA A 317 -5.12 -3.18 -18.56
N ARG A 318 -4.50 -2.01 -18.75
CA ARG A 318 -5.08 -0.94 -19.55
C ARG A 318 -5.19 -1.32 -21.04
N LEU A 319 -4.13 -1.91 -21.57
CA LEU A 319 -4.12 -2.34 -22.98
C LEU A 319 -5.10 -3.49 -23.23
N VAL A 320 -5.19 -4.46 -22.32
CA VAL A 320 -6.14 -5.58 -22.44
C VAL A 320 -7.58 -5.12 -22.28
N LEU A 321 -7.86 -4.20 -21.36
CA LEU A 321 -9.21 -3.62 -21.23
C LEU A 321 -9.63 -2.86 -22.50
N ARG A 322 -8.71 -2.11 -23.14
CA ARG A 322 -8.99 -1.47 -24.43
C ARG A 322 -9.29 -2.50 -25.53
N GLN A 323 -8.50 -3.57 -25.63
CA GLN A 323 -8.79 -4.65 -26.56
C GLN A 323 -10.17 -5.27 -26.31
N LEU A 324 -10.56 -5.49 -25.04
CA LEU A 324 -11.89 -6.01 -24.70
C LEU A 324 -13.00 -5.03 -25.08
N LEU A 325 -12.82 -3.74 -24.84
CA LEU A 325 -13.78 -2.70 -25.24
C LEU A 325 -13.96 -2.66 -26.78
N GLU A 326 -12.87 -2.75 -27.52
CA GLU A 326 -12.90 -2.81 -28.99
C GLU A 326 -13.61 -4.08 -29.49
N GLU A 327 -13.34 -5.25 -28.89
CA GLU A 327 -13.98 -6.52 -29.25
C GLU A 327 -15.49 -6.51 -28.92
N LEU A 328 -15.88 -5.83 -27.83
CA LEU A 328 -17.26 -5.71 -27.39
C LEU A 328 -18.04 -4.61 -28.11
N ALA A 329 -17.40 -3.68 -28.82
CA ALA A 329 -18.06 -2.54 -29.48
C ALA A 329 -19.09 -2.96 -30.56
N GLY A 330 -18.96 -4.16 -31.12
CA GLY A 330 -19.91 -4.76 -32.05
C GLY A 330 -20.92 -5.72 -31.43
N SER A 331 -20.79 -5.99 -30.14
CA SER A 331 -21.56 -7.01 -29.43
C SER A 331 -22.27 -6.35 -28.25
N SER A 332 -23.54 -6.07 -28.40
CA SER A 332 -24.32 -5.63 -27.23
C SER A 332 -24.50 -6.84 -26.29
N PRO A 333 -24.12 -6.80 -25.01
CA PRO A 333 -24.55 -7.78 -24.00
C PRO A 333 -26.06 -7.57 -23.80
N SER A 334 -26.86 -7.93 -24.81
CA SER A 334 -28.26 -7.55 -24.90
C SER A 334 -29.11 -8.41 -23.99
N GLY A 335 -30.00 -7.76 -23.25
CA GLY A 335 -31.07 -8.37 -22.48
C GLY A 335 -30.77 -8.63 -21.01
N ARG A 336 -29.57 -8.27 -20.51
CA ARG A 336 -29.28 -8.39 -19.09
C ARG A 336 -29.88 -7.19 -18.35
N PRO A 337 -30.75 -7.40 -17.32
CA PRO A 337 -31.24 -6.31 -16.50
C PRO A 337 -30.06 -5.67 -15.72
N SER A 338 -30.07 -4.36 -15.60
CA SER A 338 -29.08 -3.66 -14.77
C SER A 338 -29.19 -4.10 -13.31
N PRO A 339 -28.11 -4.51 -12.65
CA PRO A 339 -28.14 -4.87 -11.24
C PRO A 339 -28.24 -3.64 -10.29
N ALA A 340 -28.14 -2.43 -10.80
CA ALA A 340 -27.98 -1.22 -10.01
C ALA A 340 -29.09 -1.00 -8.97
N ALA A 341 -30.35 -1.30 -9.31
CA ALA A 341 -31.47 -1.12 -8.38
C ALA A 341 -31.40 -2.14 -7.22
N GLY A 342 -31.05 -3.41 -7.50
CA GLY A 342 -30.86 -4.42 -6.45
C GLY A 342 -29.68 -4.06 -5.55
N LEU A 343 -28.55 -3.67 -6.14
CA LEU A 343 -27.37 -3.24 -5.39
C LEU A 343 -27.65 -2.03 -4.49
N ALA A 344 -28.44 -1.06 -4.97
CA ALA A 344 -28.85 0.09 -4.16
C ALA A 344 -29.68 -0.34 -2.95
N ALA A 345 -30.62 -1.29 -3.13
CA ALA A 345 -31.42 -1.82 -2.04
C ALA A 345 -30.57 -2.57 -1.00
N THR A 346 -29.64 -3.45 -1.46
CA THR A 346 -28.72 -4.18 -0.57
C THR A 346 -27.81 -3.24 0.19
N ARG A 347 -27.28 -2.20 -0.48
CA ARG A 347 -26.46 -1.17 0.15
C ARG A 347 -27.24 -0.40 1.22
N ALA A 348 -28.49 -0.01 0.91
CA ALA A 348 -29.34 0.69 1.87
C ALA A 348 -29.64 -0.18 3.12
N ALA A 349 -29.99 -1.45 2.94
CA ALA A 349 -30.23 -2.37 4.05
C ALA A 349 -28.96 -2.63 4.88
N PHE A 350 -27.78 -2.73 4.22
CA PHE A 350 -26.51 -2.85 4.92
C PHE A 350 -26.23 -1.61 5.77
N MET A 351 -26.38 -0.41 5.19
CA MET A 351 -26.18 0.84 5.94
C MET A 351 -27.19 1.01 7.08
N GLU A 352 -28.46 0.68 6.87
CA GLU A 352 -29.50 0.72 7.93
C GLU A 352 -29.10 -0.17 9.13
N ARG A 353 -28.62 -1.37 8.86
CA ARG A 353 -28.14 -2.29 9.91
C ARG A 353 -26.97 -1.73 10.71
N TRP A 354 -26.01 -1.07 10.04
CA TRP A 354 -24.77 -0.60 10.68
C TRP A 354 -24.85 0.86 11.17
N MET A 355 -25.84 1.61 10.77
CA MET A 355 -26.02 3.01 11.16
C MET A 355 -25.99 3.23 12.68
N PRO A 356 -26.59 2.35 13.52
CA PRO A 356 -26.48 2.50 14.98
C PRO A 356 -25.04 2.49 15.49
N GLY A 357 -24.14 1.68 14.92
CA GLY A 357 -22.72 1.68 15.27
C GLY A 357 -21.95 2.89 14.69
N LEU A 358 -22.30 3.28 13.45
CA LEU A 358 -21.69 4.41 12.75
C LEU A 358 -22.05 5.78 13.38
N THR A 359 -23.17 5.86 14.07
CA THR A 359 -23.66 7.09 14.73
C THR A 359 -23.78 6.94 16.25
N SER A 360 -23.15 5.92 16.82
CA SER A 360 -23.22 5.60 18.26
C SER A 360 -22.72 6.76 19.12
N ASP A 361 -23.46 7.07 20.17
CA ASP A 361 -23.08 8.01 21.24
C ASP A 361 -22.46 7.32 22.46
N ALA A 362 -22.04 6.06 22.33
CA ALA A 362 -21.34 5.34 23.40
C ALA A 362 -19.98 5.97 23.71
N ALA A 363 -19.63 5.98 24.98
CA ALA A 363 -18.31 6.35 25.50
C ALA A 363 -17.77 5.19 26.37
N PRO A 364 -16.58 4.62 26.06
CA PRO A 364 -15.68 4.92 24.96
C PRO A 364 -16.35 4.73 23.58
N LEU A 365 -15.82 5.46 22.55
CA LEU A 365 -16.43 5.57 21.24
C LEU A 365 -16.48 4.24 20.48
N SER A 366 -17.53 4.07 19.65
CA SER A 366 -17.50 3.04 18.61
C SER A 366 -16.42 3.34 17.58
N PRO A 367 -15.56 2.36 17.19
CA PRO A 367 -14.58 2.55 16.15
C PRO A 367 -15.24 2.88 14.80
N TYR A 368 -16.46 2.43 14.56
CA TYR A 368 -17.23 2.75 13.35
C TYR A 368 -17.63 4.23 13.27
N ARG A 369 -17.88 4.87 14.43
CA ARG A 369 -18.16 6.30 14.49
C ARG A 369 -17.00 7.13 13.95
N ILE A 370 -15.75 6.71 14.20
CA ILE A 370 -14.56 7.38 13.68
C ILE A 370 -14.53 7.33 12.16
N VAL A 371 -14.80 6.18 11.58
CA VAL A 371 -14.82 6.01 10.11
C VAL A 371 -15.90 6.86 9.46
N TRP A 372 -17.09 6.88 10.05
CA TRP A 372 -18.22 7.67 9.58
C TRP A 372 -17.92 9.17 9.61
N GLU A 373 -17.48 9.67 10.76
CA GLU A 373 -17.16 11.10 10.91
C GLU A 373 -16.01 11.53 10.01
N LEU A 374 -14.97 10.70 9.87
CA LEU A 374 -13.88 10.98 8.93
C LEU A 374 -14.40 11.12 7.51
N MET A 375 -15.22 10.18 7.04
CA MET A 375 -15.76 10.19 5.68
C MET A 375 -16.64 11.44 5.41
N GLN A 376 -17.36 11.92 6.42
CA GLN A 376 -18.19 13.12 6.31
C GLN A 376 -17.40 14.43 6.38
N THR A 377 -16.16 14.38 6.89
CA THR A 377 -15.37 15.60 7.17
C THR A 377 -14.30 15.87 6.10
N VAL A 378 -13.74 14.81 5.48
CA VAL A 378 -12.65 14.97 4.49
C VAL A 378 -13.15 15.23 3.07
N ASP A 379 -12.39 16.00 2.30
CA ASP A 379 -12.55 16.04 0.84
C ASP A 379 -11.98 14.76 0.22
N ARG A 380 -12.85 13.79 -0.07
CA ARG A 380 -12.47 12.48 -0.62
C ARG A 380 -11.82 12.56 -2.00
N THR A 381 -11.93 13.68 -2.71
CA THR A 381 -11.27 13.91 -4.01
C THR A 381 -9.79 14.26 -3.87
N ARG A 382 -9.37 14.72 -2.68
CA ARG A 382 -7.99 15.17 -2.38
C ARG A 382 -7.46 14.58 -1.07
N THR A 383 -7.95 13.41 -0.70
CA THR A 383 -7.49 12.68 0.50
C THR A 383 -6.97 11.30 0.13
N VAL A 384 -5.82 10.94 0.68
CA VAL A 384 -5.31 9.56 0.69
C VAL A 384 -5.48 9.00 2.08
N VAL A 385 -6.24 7.92 2.20
CA VAL A 385 -6.41 7.19 3.46
C VAL A 385 -5.64 5.88 3.40
N THR A 386 -4.99 5.52 4.49
CA THR A 386 -4.45 4.19 4.72
C THR A 386 -4.82 3.71 6.12
N HIS A 387 -4.76 2.43 6.31
CA HIS A 387 -5.06 1.76 7.58
C HIS A 387 -3.80 1.13 8.16
N ASP A 388 -3.87 0.70 9.41
CA ASP A 388 -2.92 -0.26 9.95
C ASP A 388 -3.53 -1.66 10.06
N ALA A 389 -2.73 -2.67 10.35
CA ALA A 389 -3.17 -4.06 10.43
C ALA A 389 -4.10 -4.31 11.62
N GLY A 390 -4.91 -5.36 11.53
CA GLY A 390 -5.87 -5.74 12.57
C GLY A 390 -7.20 -4.99 12.47
N HIS A 391 -7.82 -4.72 13.61
CA HIS A 391 -9.14 -4.12 13.71
C HIS A 391 -9.29 -2.80 12.92
N PRO A 392 -8.37 -1.84 12.92
CA PRO A 392 -8.50 -0.62 12.13
C PRO A 392 -8.75 -0.88 10.64
N ARG A 393 -8.02 -1.86 10.05
CA ARG A 393 -8.27 -2.28 8.67
C ARG A 393 -9.66 -2.87 8.51
N ASP A 394 -10.02 -3.81 9.37
CA ASP A 394 -11.25 -4.57 9.24
C ASP A 394 -12.50 -3.70 9.52
N GLN A 395 -12.35 -2.62 10.27
CA GLN A 395 -13.40 -1.66 10.57
C GLN A 395 -13.58 -0.58 9.51
N ILE A 396 -12.49 -0.11 8.87
CA ILE A 396 -12.59 0.96 7.87
C ILE A 396 -13.02 0.46 6.48
N VAL A 397 -12.56 -0.72 6.09
CA VAL A 397 -12.71 -1.23 4.71
C VAL A 397 -14.16 -1.31 4.23
N PRO A 398 -15.14 -1.77 5.03
CA PRO A 398 -16.54 -1.88 4.58
C PRO A 398 -17.27 -0.55 4.44
N PHE A 399 -16.82 0.51 5.11
CA PHE A 399 -17.59 1.75 5.26
C PHE A 399 -16.95 2.98 4.61
N TYR A 400 -15.61 3.04 4.55
CA TYR A 400 -14.95 4.19 3.92
C TYR A 400 -14.99 4.05 2.41
N GLU A 401 -15.76 4.90 1.75
CA GLU A 401 -15.89 4.95 0.30
C GLU A 401 -14.81 5.83 -0.32
N THR A 402 -14.05 5.27 -1.23
CA THR A 402 -13.06 6.00 -2.04
C THR A 402 -13.60 6.25 -3.44
N ILE A 403 -13.42 7.48 -3.94
CA ILE A 403 -14.03 7.94 -5.19
C ILE A 403 -13.01 8.32 -6.27
N VAL A 404 -11.72 8.36 -5.90
CA VAL A 404 -10.64 8.69 -6.82
C VAL A 404 -9.52 7.64 -6.76
N PRO A 405 -8.82 7.39 -7.87
CA PRO A 405 -7.67 6.47 -7.88
C PRO A 405 -6.59 6.91 -6.89
N ARG A 406 -6.10 5.95 -6.11
CA ARG A 406 -5.13 6.19 -5.04
C ARG A 406 -5.63 7.14 -3.93
N GLY A 407 -6.94 7.29 -3.78
CA GLY A 407 -7.56 7.86 -2.58
C GLY A 407 -7.51 6.92 -1.38
N TYR A 408 -7.14 5.65 -1.61
CA TYR A 408 -6.90 4.65 -0.56
C TYR A 408 -5.66 3.82 -0.88
N LEU A 409 -4.80 3.61 0.10
CA LEU A 409 -3.67 2.69 0.00
C LEU A 409 -3.96 1.45 0.85
N GLY A 410 -4.59 0.46 0.22
CA GLY A 410 -4.82 -0.85 0.83
C GLY A 410 -3.54 -1.70 0.80
N TRP A 411 -3.34 -2.48 1.88
CA TRP A 411 -2.19 -3.37 2.03
C TRP A 411 -2.53 -4.51 3.02
N GLY A 412 -1.75 -5.55 3.06
CA GLY A 412 -1.98 -6.55 4.08
C GLY A 412 -1.71 -8.00 3.72
N LYS A 413 -0.92 -8.31 2.71
CA LYS A 413 -0.49 -9.69 2.49
C LYS A 413 0.46 -10.19 3.60
N SER A 414 1.28 -9.30 4.17
CA SER A 414 2.17 -9.59 5.29
C SER A 414 1.64 -9.09 6.64
N THR A 415 0.75 -8.13 6.68
CA THR A 415 0.06 -7.58 7.88
C THR A 415 0.99 -7.08 9.00
N GLN A 416 2.17 -6.55 8.69
CA GLN A 416 3.09 -6.02 9.68
C GLN A 416 2.56 -4.74 10.32
N LEU A 417 2.25 -4.75 11.64
CA LEU A 417 1.77 -3.58 12.37
C LEU A 417 2.73 -2.39 12.28
N GLY A 418 2.19 -1.17 12.20
CA GLY A 418 2.95 0.08 12.08
C GLY A 418 3.32 0.48 10.65
N THR A 419 2.96 -0.34 9.64
CA THR A 419 3.25 -0.04 8.23
C THR A 419 2.46 1.17 7.72
N GLY A 420 1.19 1.30 8.11
CA GLY A 420 0.28 2.35 7.64
C GLY A 420 0.81 3.77 7.86
N PHE A 421 1.49 4.01 8.97
CA PHE A 421 2.08 5.32 9.27
C PHE A 421 3.10 5.76 8.20
N GLY A 422 4.06 4.90 7.87
CA GLY A 422 5.04 5.19 6.83
C GLY A 422 4.41 5.30 5.44
N LEU A 423 3.37 4.50 5.14
CA LEU A 423 2.62 4.63 3.88
C LEU A 423 1.96 6.01 3.74
N ALA A 424 1.37 6.54 4.81
CA ALA A 424 0.78 7.89 4.80
C ALA A 424 1.84 8.97 4.58
N LEU A 425 3.00 8.87 5.24
CA LEU A 425 4.12 9.79 5.02
C LEU A 425 4.59 9.75 3.56
N GLY A 426 4.79 8.56 3.00
CA GLY A 426 5.18 8.37 1.61
C GLY A 426 4.14 8.93 0.63
N ALA A 427 2.85 8.71 0.90
CA ALA A 427 1.76 9.28 0.11
C ALA A 427 1.76 10.82 0.14
N ARG A 428 2.02 11.42 1.31
CA ARG A 428 2.11 12.87 1.45
C ARG A 428 3.30 13.46 0.69
N VAL A 429 4.46 12.77 0.70
CA VAL A 429 5.62 13.17 -0.12
C VAL A 429 5.31 13.08 -1.61
N ALA A 430 4.57 12.05 -2.03
CA ALA A 430 4.18 11.85 -3.43
C ALA A 430 3.14 12.87 -3.92
N LYS A 431 2.20 13.24 -3.04
CA LYS A 431 1.06 14.12 -3.31
C LYS A 431 1.00 15.25 -2.25
N PRO A 432 1.88 16.25 -2.35
CA PRO A 432 2.04 17.27 -1.31
C PRO A 432 0.79 18.12 -1.05
N ASP A 433 -0.14 18.21 -2.01
CA ASP A 433 -1.38 18.98 -1.90
C ASP A 433 -2.57 18.16 -1.39
N TRP A 434 -2.38 16.87 -1.13
CA TRP A 434 -3.44 16.00 -0.64
C TRP A 434 -3.32 15.79 0.87
N LEU A 435 -4.47 15.69 1.55
CA LEU A 435 -4.48 15.21 2.93
C LEU A 435 -4.10 13.72 2.95
N ALA A 436 -3.12 13.36 3.76
CA ALA A 436 -2.82 11.96 4.02
C ALA A 436 -3.27 11.59 5.44
N VAL A 437 -4.08 10.55 5.55
CA VAL A 437 -4.64 10.05 6.81
C VAL A 437 -4.20 8.63 7.04
N ASN A 438 -3.66 8.34 8.22
CA ASN A 438 -3.43 6.98 8.70
C ASN A 438 -4.35 6.67 9.88
N ILE A 439 -5.08 5.55 9.80
CA ILE A 439 -5.87 5.03 10.93
C ILE A 439 -5.19 3.79 11.46
N MET A 440 -4.85 3.80 12.75
CA MET A 440 -4.10 2.72 13.38
C MET A 440 -4.57 2.47 14.82
N GLY A 441 -4.32 1.28 15.31
CA GLY A 441 -4.52 0.94 16.72
C GLY A 441 -3.34 1.40 17.59
N ASP A 442 -3.59 1.47 18.88
CA ASP A 442 -2.61 1.78 19.93
C ASP A 442 -1.41 0.81 19.91
N ALA A 443 -1.64 -0.49 19.72
CA ALA A 443 -0.58 -1.49 19.59
C ALA A 443 0.37 -1.18 18.42
N ALA A 444 -0.17 -0.79 17.27
CA ALA A 444 0.61 -0.45 16.09
C ALA A 444 1.38 0.86 16.30
N PHE A 445 0.75 1.87 16.91
CA PHE A 445 1.44 3.12 17.26
C PHE A 445 2.55 2.86 18.25
N GLY A 446 2.35 2.03 19.26
CA GLY A 446 3.38 1.65 20.22
C GLY A 446 4.66 1.09 19.60
N MET A 447 4.56 0.48 18.40
CA MET A 447 5.73 -0.08 17.69
C MET A 447 6.54 0.97 16.90
N ILE A 448 5.91 2.06 16.46
CA ILE A 448 6.55 3.03 15.54
C ILE A 448 6.34 4.49 15.93
N GLY A 449 5.59 4.76 16.98
CA GLY A 449 5.12 6.10 17.33
C GLY A 449 6.23 7.15 17.53
N MET A 450 7.46 6.72 17.84
CA MET A 450 8.60 7.64 17.90
C MET A 450 8.95 8.26 16.53
N ASP A 451 8.59 7.61 15.43
CA ASP A 451 8.73 8.17 14.07
C ASP A 451 7.69 9.27 13.75
N PHE A 452 6.74 9.55 14.66
CA PHE A 452 5.90 10.74 14.55
C PHE A 452 6.76 12.02 14.56
N GLU A 453 7.88 12.01 15.28
CA GLU A 453 8.89 13.08 15.22
C GLU A 453 9.50 13.23 13.81
N THR A 454 9.63 12.15 13.05
CA THR A 454 10.06 12.22 11.65
C THR A 454 9.10 13.07 10.81
N ALA A 455 7.78 12.90 11.00
CA ALA A 455 6.78 13.73 10.33
C ALA A 455 6.92 15.22 10.68
N VAL A 456 7.17 15.51 11.96
CA VAL A 456 7.37 16.87 12.47
C VAL A 456 8.65 17.49 11.90
N ARG A 457 9.79 16.85 12.12
CA ARG A 457 11.12 17.36 11.73
C ARG A 457 11.29 17.46 10.22
N ALA A 458 10.77 16.49 9.47
CA ALA A 458 10.84 16.52 8.01
C ALA A 458 9.75 17.40 7.37
N SER A 459 8.86 18.02 8.16
CA SER A 459 7.75 18.85 7.68
C SER A 459 6.88 18.07 6.65
N ILE A 460 6.45 16.87 7.03
CA ILE A 460 5.56 16.00 6.25
C ILE A 460 4.24 15.90 7.04
N PRO A 461 3.35 16.92 6.95
CA PRO A 461 2.13 16.96 7.74
C PRO A 461 1.15 15.89 7.28
N ILE A 462 0.81 14.99 8.18
CA ILE A 462 -0.24 13.97 8.01
C ILE A 462 -1.18 13.99 9.22
N LEU A 463 -2.36 13.42 9.08
CA LEU A 463 -3.26 13.10 10.19
C LEU A 463 -3.10 11.64 10.57
N THR A 464 -2.67 11.38 11.79
CA THR A 464 -2.64 10.03 12.38
C THR A 464 -3.77 9.91 13.39
N ILE A 465 -4.72 9.01 13.14
CA ILE A 465 -5.80 8.69 14.07
C ILE A 465 -5.43 7.40 14.79
N VAL A 466 -5.27 7.47 16.12
CA VAL A 466 -4.99 6.31 16.96
C VAL A 466 -6.28 5.89 17.65
N MET A 467 -6.81 4.74 17.25
CA MET A 467 -7.91 4.06 17.94
C MET A 467 -7.35 3.37 19.18
N ASN A 468 -7.57 3.98 20.36
CA ASN A 468 -7.05 3.48 21.61
C ASN A 468 -8.14 2.76 22.40
N ASN A 469 -8.12 1.43 22.38
CA ASN A 469 -8.99 0.60 23.23
C ASN A 469 -8.21 -0.03 24.41
N GLY A 470 -6.93 0.26 24.55
CA GLY A 470 -6.05 -0.28 25.61
C GLY A 470 -5.78 -1.80 25.47
N LEU A 471 -6.01 -2.37 24.29
CA LEU A 471 -5.95 -3.81 24.10
C LEU A 471 -5.24 -4.19 22.79
N MET A 472 -4.57 -5.32 22.82
CA MET A 472 -4.28 -6.09 21.60
C MET A 472 -5.57 -6.86 21.24
N GLY A 473 -6.43 -6.24 20.40
CA GLY A 473 -7.77 -6.73 20.10
C GLY A 473 -7.79 -8.14 19.50
N GLY A 474 -8.81 -8.93 19.90
CA GLY A 474 -9.03 -10.29 19.41
C GLY A 474 -8.14 -11.38 20.04
N TYR A 475 -7.11 -11.04 20.82
CA TYR A 475 -6.20 -12.04 21.38
C TYR A 475 -6.76 -12.77 22.60
N GLY A 476 -7.79 -12.25 23.27
CA GLY A 476 -8.40 -12.87 24.45
C GLY A 476 -8.92 -14.29 24.19
N GLN A 477 -9.45 -14.54 23.00
CA GLN A 477 -9.94 -15.89 22.61
C GLN A 477 -8.81 -16.91 22.42
N TRP A 478 -7.59 -16.47 22.06
CA TRP A 478 -6.46 -17.35 21.80
C TRP A 478 -5.63 -17.66 23.03
N MET A 479 -5.66 -16.79 24.04
CA MET A 479 -4.89 -16.94 25.26
C MET A 479 -5.67 -16.53 26.51
N PRO A 480 -6.84 -17.18 26.77
CA PRO A 480 -7.76 -16.75 27.84
C PRO A 480 -7.13 -16.81 29.24
N ASP A 481 -6.32 -17.83 29.51
CA ASP A 481 -5.64 -17.95 30.82
C ASP A 481 -4.58 -16.84 31.02
N ALA A 482 -3.81 -16.50 29.98
CA ALA A 482 -2.80 -15.44 30.07
C ALA A 482 -3.47 -14.07 30.26
N VAL A 483 -4.57 -13.82 29.55
CA VAL A 483 -5.33 -12.57 29.67
C VAL A 483 -5.97 -12.46 31.05
N SER A 484 -6.65 -13.49 31.52
CA SER A 484 -7.39 -13.45 32.80
C SER A 484 -6.46 -13.35 34.01
N ARG A 485 -5.29 -14.00 33.98
CA ARG A 485 -4.35 -14.02 35.12
C ARG A 485 -3.31 -12.90 35.10
N TYR A 486 -2.91 -12.44 33.92
CA TYR A 486 -1.75 -11.56 33.76
C TYR A 486 -2.01 -10.33 32.89
N SER A 487 -3.26 -10.12 32.44
CA SER A 487 -3.65 -9.01 31.57
C SER A 487 -2.75 -8.91 30.30
N SER A 488 -2.38 -10.06 29.72
CA SER A 488 -1.38 -10.17 28.67
C SER A 488 -1.76 -9.51 27.33
N SER A 489 -3.01 -9.09 27.16
CA SER A 489 -3.46 -8.31 25.99
C SER A 489 -3.61 -6.82 26.28
N SER A 490 -3.45 -6.38 27.54
CA SER A 490 -3.64 -4.98 27.92
C SER A 490 -2.47 -4.11 27.50
N LEU A 491 -2.79 -2.92 27.02
CA LEU A 491 -1.85 -1.88 26.64
C LEU A 491 -2.17 -0.61 27.45
N GLY A 492 -1.22 0.29 27.54
CA GLY A 492 -1.39 1.57 28.20
C GLY A 492 -0.63 2.67 27.47
N GLY A 493 -0.94 3.90 27.79
CA GLY A 493 -0.25 5.08 27.27
C GLY A 493 -1.20 6.25 27.02
N ASP A 494 -0.64 7.46 26.99
CA ASP A 494 -1.27 8.69 26.51
C ASP A 494 -0.56 9.09 25.22
N TYR A 495 -1.12 8.66 24.10
CA TYR A 495 -0.48 8.85 22.80
C TYR A 495 -0.59 10.31 22.33
N ALA A 496 -1.63 11.02 22.73
CA ALA A 496 -1.73 12.47 22.47
C ALA A 496 -0.64 13.25 23.21
N ALA A 497 -0.33 12.87 24.47
CA ALA A 497 0.80 13.46 25.19
C ALA A 497 2.13 13.18 24.50
N ILE A 498 2.34 11.94 24.00
CA ILE A 498 3.53 11.57 23.20
C ILE A 498 3.60 12.44 21.94
N GLY A 499 2.51 12.59 21.19
CA GLY A 499 2.46 13.40 19.97
C GLY A 499 2.88 14.86 20.24
N ARG A 500 2.39 15.46 21.34
CA ARG A 500 2.80 16.81 21.77
C ARG A 500 4.28 16.87 22.18
N ALA A 501 4.75 15.88 22.93
CA ALA A 501 6.14 15.80 23.36
C ALA A 501 7.13 15.67 22.19
N LEU A 502 6.70 15.06 21.07
CA LEU A 502 7.46 14.95 19.83
C LEU A 502 7.35 16.20 18.94
N GLY A 503 6.65 17.24 19.38
CA GLY A 503 6.56 18.54 18.71
C GLY A 503 5.41 18.69 17.69
N GLY A 504 4.53 17.72 17.57
CA GLY A 504 3.35 17.81 16.72
C GLY A 504 2.14 18.43 17.41
N HIS A 505 1.07 18.64 16.65
CA HIS A 505 -0.25 18.90 17.22
C HIS A 505 -0.88 17.57 17.63
N ALA A 506 -1.49 17.51 18.82
CA ALA A 506 -2.19 16.30 19.24
C ALA A 506 -3.36 16.59 20.18
N GLU A 507 -4.48 15.93 19.92
CA GLU A 507 -5.70 16.01 20.70
C GLU A 507 -6.13 14.60 21.17
N HIS A 508 -6.89 14.58 22.28
CA HIS A 508 -7.45 13.37 22.86
C HIS A 508 -8.98 13.50 22.85
N VAL A 509 -9.67 12.55 22.29
CA VAL A 509 -11.14 12.49 22.19
C VAL A 509 -11.65 11.35 23.07
N ARG A 510 -12.57 11.66 23.97
CA ARG A 510 -13.20 10.69 24.90
C ARG A 510 -14.71 10.56 24.70
N GLU A 511 -15.32 11.64 24.23
CA GLU A 511 -16.77 11.73 24.06
C GLU A 511 -17.14 11.86 22.58
N PRO A 512 -18.18 11.21 22.10
CA PRO A 512 -18.59 11.24 20.70
C PRO A 512 -18.84 12.65 20.15
N ALA A 513 -19.37 13.55 20.97
CA ALA A 513 -19.64 14.94 20.58
C ALA A 513 -18.35 15.74 20.27
N GLU A 514 -17.21 15.33 20.78
CA GLU A 514 -15.91 15.98 20.54
C GLU A 514 -15.30 15.58 19.19
N LEU A 515 -15.67 14.42 18.62
CA LEU A 515 -14.96 13.78 17.53
C LEU A 515 -14.95 14.63 16.25
N ARG A 516 -16.11 15.08 15.77
CA ARG A 516 -16.19 15.90 14.55
C ARG A 516 -15.42 17.23 14.68
N PRO A 517 -15.62 18.02 15.75
CA PRO A 517 -14.83 19.25 15.96
C PRO A 517 -13.31 18.97 16.03
N ALA A 518 -12.89 17.86 16.66
CA ALA A 518 -11.48 17.48 16.73
C ALA A 518 -10.92 17.07 15.36
N LEU A 519 -11.67 16.36 14.53
CA LEU A 519 -11.29 16.05 13.15
C LEU A 519 -11.12 17.32 12.32
N GLU A 520 -12.06 18.26 12.40
CA GLU A 520 -11.98 19.54 11.68
C GLU A 520 -10.74 20.35 12.09
N ARG A 521 -10.46 20.46 13.39
CA ARG A 521 -9.23 21.12 13.90
C ARG A 521 -7.97 20.38 13.46
N SER A 522 -8.00 19.04 13.48
CA SER A 522 -6.87 18.20 13.05
C SER A 522 -6.56 18.40 11.57
N ILE A 523 -7.58 18.42 10.71
CA ILE A 523 -7.44 18.67 9.27
C ILE A 523 -6.89 20.08 9.02
N ALA A 524 -7.41 21.10 9.70
CA ALA A 524 -6.90 22.46 9.63
C ALA A 524 -5.43 22.53 10.09
N SER A 525 -5.05 21.84 11.15
CA SER A 525 -3.68 21.76 11.64
C SER A 525 -2.73 21.14 10.60
N VAL A 526 -3.16 20.08 9.88
CA VAL A 526 -2.38 19.49 8.79
C VAL A 526 -2.27 20.46 7.60
N ALA A 527 -3.32 21.18 7.29
CA ALA A 527 -3.30 22.20 6.23
C ALA A 527 -2.34 23.36 6.57
N ASP A 528 -2.21 23.71 7.85
CA ASP A 528 -1.23 24.65 8.38
C ASP A 528 0.21 24.10 8.42
N GLY A 529 0.45 22.90 7.91
CA GLY A 529 1.78 22.29 7.82
C GLY A 529 2.24 21.55 9.08
N ARG A 530 1.35 21.23 10.02
CA ARG A 530 1.70 20.53 11.26
C ARG A 530 1.32 19.04 11.19
N ALA A 531 2.27 18.16 11.53
CA ALA A 531 1.97 16.75 11.77
C ALA A 531 1.00 16.63 12.96
N THR A 532 -0.11 15.91 12.77
CA THR A 532 -1.22 15.90 13.72
C THR A 532 -1.55 14.46 14.13
N LEU A 533 -1.75 14.25 15.44
CA LEU A 533 -2.19 13.00 16.02
C LEU A 533 -3.52 13.22 16.74
N LEU A 534 -4.52 12.43 16.39
CA LEU A 534 -5.81 12.38 17.07
C LEU A 534 -5.94 11.03 17.78
N GLU A 535 -5.85 11.02 19.10
CA GLU A 535 -6.10 9.85 19.91
C GLU A 535 -7.58 9.78 20.26
N VAL A 536 -8.23 8.68 19.88
CA VAL A 536 -9.65 8.47 20.14
C VAL A 536 -9.84 7.23 21.01
N MET A 537 -10.42 7.42 22.20
CA MET A 537 -10.74 6.32 23.11
C MET A 537 -11.91 5.49 22.54
N THR A 538 -11.65 4.22 22.28
CA THR A 538 -12.65 3.32 21.71
C THR A 538 -12.91 2.13 22.63
N HIS A 539 -14.06 1.50 22.50
CA HIS A 539 -14.25 0.15 23.03
C HIS A 539 -13.78 -0.90 22.01
N GLU A 540 -13.54 -2.12 22.47
CA GLU A 540 -13.35 -3.25 21.57
C GLU A 540 -14.68 -3.61 20.90
N GLU A 541 -14.71 -3.64 19.57
CA GLU A 541 -15.89 -3.96 18.80
C GLU A 541 -15.70 -5.32 18.12
N PRO A 542 -16.38 -6.37 18.60
CA PRO A 542 -16.26 -7.71 18.06
C PRO A 542 -17.05 -7.90 16.75
N ASP A 543 -18.16 -7.17 16.57
CA ASP A 543 -18.97 -7.30 15.38
C ASP A 543 -18.29 -6.67 14.17
N GLN A 544 -18.12 -7.46 13.13
CA GLN A 544 -17.46 -7.05 11.89
C GLN A 544 -18.28 -7.48 10.66
N PRO A 545 -18.59 -6.56 9.72
CA PRO A 545 -19.45 -6.88 8.60
C PRO A 545 -18.81 -7.90 7.66
N GLY A 546 -19.54 -9.00 7.39
CA GLY A 546 -19.12 -10.03 6.45
C GLY A 546 -17.79 -10.70 6.81
N ALA A 547 -17.40 -10.71 8.11
CA ALA A 547 -16.16 -11.34 8.52
C ALA A 547 -16.11 -12.82 8.09
N VAL A 548 -15.01 -13.23 7.50
CA VAL A 548 -14.75 -14.65 7.22
C VAL A 548 -14.45 -15.30 8.56
N GLU A 549 -15.29 -16.27 8.97
CA GLU A 549 -15.02 -17.11 10.14
C GLU A 549 -13.75 -17.92 9.86
N GLY A 550 -12.76 -17.79 10.76
CA GLY A 550 -11.45 -18.41 10.64
C GLY A 550 -11.41 -19.83 11.19
#